data_fee25770c1c166cdf871a91644815bd5
#
_entry.id   fee25770c1c166cdf871a91644815bd5
#
_cell.length_a   1.000
_cell.length_b   1.000
_cell.length_c   1.000
_cell.angle_alpha   90.00
_cell.angle_beta   90.00
_cell.angle_gamma   90.00
#
_symmetry.space_group_name_H-M   'P 1'
#
loop_
_entity.id
_entity.type
_entity.pdbx_description
1 polymer ?
#
loop_
_entity_poly.entity_id
_entity_poly.type
_entity_poly.pdbx_seq_one_letter_code
_entity_poly.pdbx_strand_id
1 'polypeptide(L)'
;MNQWLAWQISGLGPSQGQLVWFLAFHEGAHGEKPGPSIIARYQNEVERLRSVLETHLASAPGGYVALGHLTIADLAILPWLKLSALAGPALKPFDQYPAVDAYIKKLDALPEVQAAYKKAVPPPQ
;
A
#
# COMPACT_ATOMS: atom_id res chain seq x y z
N MET A 1 -17.87 -1.44 -0.60
CA MET A 1 -17.03 -0.23 -0.83
C MET A 1 -16.58 0.40 0.48
N ASN A 2 -17.49 0.79 1.35
CA ASN A 2 -17.13 1.44 2.62
C ASN A 2 -16.24 0.59 3.52
N GLN A 3 -16.43 -0.72 3.54
CA GLN A 3 -15.56 -1.66 4.27
C GLN A 3 -14.09 -1.53 3.83
N TRP A 4 -13.81 -1.41 2.54
CA TRP A 4 -12.45 -1.30 2.01
C TRP A 4 -11.86 0.08 2.18
N LEU A 5 -12.66 1.14 2.17
CA LEU A 5 -12.23 2.48 2.59
C LEU A 5 -11.82 2.48 4.06
N ALA A 6 -12.64 1.88 4.92
CA ALA A 6 -12.34 1.75 6.34
C ALA A 6 -11.09 0.89 6.59
N TRP A 7 -10.93 -0.22 5.86
CA TRP A 7 -9.77 -1.09 5.93
C TRP A 7 -8.47 -0.33 5.61
N GLN A 8 -8.49 0.49 4.55
CA GLN A 8 -7.33 1.30 4.18
C GLN A 8 -7.01 2.37 5.23
N ILE A 9 -8.01 3.14 5.67
CA ILE A 9 -7.79 4.30 6.54
C ILE A 9 -7.52 3.91 7.99
N SER A 10 -8.01 2.75 8.44
CA SER A 10 -7.79 2.26 9.81
C SER A 10 -6.64 1.27 9.94
N GLY A 11 -6.28 0.60 8.88
CA GLY A 11 -5.29 -0.49 8.89
C GLY A 11 -4.08 -0.20 8.01
N LEU A 12 -4.22 -0.32 6.69
CA LEU A 12 -3.09 -0.25 5.76
C LEU A 12 -2.34 1.08 5.83
N GLY A 13 -3.04 2.19 5.73
CA GLY A 13 -2.44 3.53 5.76
C GLY A 13 -1.65 3.77 7.04
N PRO A 14 -2.25 3.67 8.22
CA PRO A 14 -1.56 3.91 9.47
C PRO A 14 -0.40 2.95 9.73
N SER A 15 -0.59 1.65 9.53
CA SER A 15 0.45 0.64 9.81
C SER A 15 1.64 0.77 8.88
N GLN A 16 1.40 0.94 7.59
CA GLN A 16 2.48 1.12 6.62
C GLN A 16 3.15 2.49 6.77
N GLY A 17 2.38 3.53 7.06
CA GLY A 17 2.92 4.86 7.34
C GLY A 17 3.87 4.85 8.52
N GLN A 18 3.53 4.18 9.61
CA GLN A 18 4.41 4.01 10.76
C GLN A 18 5.65 3.21 10.41
N LEU A 19 5.52 2.11 9.68
CA LEU A 19 6.67 1.32 9.25
C LEU A 19 7.66 2.16 8.45
N VAL A 20 7.18 2.89 7.45
CA VAL A 20 8.02 3.76 6.61
C VAL A 20 8.66 4.86 7.46
N TRP A 21 7.91 5.47 8.37
CA TRP A 21 8.44 6.51 9.25
C TRP A 21 9.60 6.00 10.12
N PHE A 22 9.43 4.85 10.77
CA PHE A 22 10.48 4.26 11.59
C PHE A 22 11.71 3.85 10.78
N LEU A 23 11.52 3.37 9.55
CA LEU A 23 12.64 2.95 8.69
C LEU A 23 13.39 4.13 8.08
N ALA A 24 12.69 5.18 7.67
CA ALA A 24 13.26 6.26 6.87
C ALA A 24 13.57 7.55 7.65
N PHE A 25 12.83 7.83 8.73
CA PHE A 25 12.85 9.14 9.37
C PHE A 25 13.24 9.10 10.85
N HIS A 26 13.01 8.02 11.54
CA HIS A 26 13.21 7.93 13.00
C HIS A 26 14.66 8.24 13.41
N GLU A 27 15.64 7.64 12.77
CA GLU A 27 17.05 7.85 13.13
C GLU A 27 17.48 9.30 12.92
N GLY A 28 17.03 9.92 11.82
CA GLY A 28 17.30 11.35 11.58
C GLY A 28 16.64 12.27 12.57
N ALA A 29 15.45 11.93 13.06
CA ALA A 29 14.70 12.75 14.01
C ALA A 29 15.18 12.59 15.46
N HIS A 30 15.65 11.41 15.85
CA HIS A 30 15.94 11.07 17.24
C HIS A 30 17.42 10.72 17.52
N GLY A 31 18.25 10.60 16.50
CA GLY A 31 19.68 10.28 16.64
C GLY A 31 19.96 8.81 17.01
N GLU A 32 18.95 7.96 17.00
CA GLU A 32 19.08 6.52 17.30
C GLU A 32 18.17 5.70 16.39
N LYS A 33 18.54 4.44 16.15
CA LYS A 33 17.70 3.52 15.39
C LYS A 33 16.50 3.07 16.22
N PRO A 34 15.34 2.82 15.58
CA PRO A 34 14.20 2.26 16.28
C PRO A 34 14.52 0.85 16.77
N GLY A 35 13.90 0.46 17.88
CA GLY A 35 14.02 -0.90 18.40
C GLY A 35 13.51 -1.95 17.40
N PRO A 36 14.16 -3.13 17.30
CA PRO A 36 13.75 -4.17 16.35
C PRO A 36 12.30 -4.64 16.53
N SER A 37 11.80 -4.65 17.76
CA SER A 37 10.41 -5.06 18.07
C SER A 37 9.38 -4.09 17.51
N ILE A 38 9.69 -2.80 17.40
CA ILE A 38 8.81 -1.80 16.79
C ILE A 38 8.69 -2.05 15.29
N ILE A 39 9.83 -2.26 14.63
CA ILE A 39 9.85 -2.58 13.20
C ILE A 39 9.08 -3.86 12.93
N ALA A 40 9.34 -4.93 13.69
CA ALA A 40 8.66 -6.21 13.54
C ALA A 40 7.15 -6.10 13.72
N ARG A 41 6.67 -5.29 14.67
CA ARG A 41 5.25 -5.07 14.90
C ARG A 41 4.55 -4.54 13.64
N TYR A 42 5.06 -3.47 13.05
CA TYR A 42 4.43 -2.86 11.88
C TYR A 42 4.67 -3.66 10.61
N GLN A 43 5.84 -4.26 10.46
CA GLN A 43 6.16 -5.17 9.35
C GLN A 43 5.17 -6.34 9.31
N ASN A 44 4.97 -7.02 10.43
CA ASN A 44 4.04 -8.14 10.52
C ASN A 44 2.60 -7.72 10.23
N GLU A 45 2.19 -6.56 10.73
CA GLU A 45 0.84 -6.06 10.48
C GLU A 45 0.62 -5.69 9.01
N VAL A 46 1.55 -5.04 8.36
CA VAL A 46 1.46 -4.72 6.93
C VAL A 46 1.40 -6.02 6.09
N GLU A 47 2.22 -7.01 6.41
CA GLU A 47 2.21 -8.29 5.71
C GLU A 47 0.87 -9.03 5.92
N ARG A 48 0.31 -8.98 7.12
CA ARG A 48 -1.01 -9.53 7.42
C ARG A 48 -2.10 -8.85 6.57
N LEU A 49 -2.09 -7.53 6.50
CA LEU A 49 -3.06 -6.76 5.71
C LEU A 49 -2.93 -7.05 4.21
N ARG A 50 -1.72 -7.20 3.70
CA ARG A 50 -1.48 -7.63 2.31
C ARG A 50 -2.04 -9.02 2.04
N SER A 51 -1.90 -9.95 2.97
CA SER A 51 -2.47 -11.29 2.85
C SER A 51 -4.01 -11.26 2.80
N VAL A 52 -4.63 -10.39 3.57
CA VAL A 52 -6.09 -10.18 3.54
C VAL A 52 -6.52 -9.66 2.16
N LEU A 53 -5.82 -8.67 1.65
CA LEU A 53 -6.10 -8.11 0.32
C LEU A 53 -5.87 -9.15 -0.78
N GLU A 54 -4.80 -9.92 -0.72
CA GLU A 54 -4.49 -11.00 -1.66
C GLU A 54 -5.61 -12.03 -1.72
N THR A 55 -6.05 -12.51 -0.56
CA THR A 55 -7.13 -13.51 -0.47
C THR A 55 -8.43 -12.96 -1.07
N HIS A 56 -8.74 -11.70 -0.81
CA HIS A 56 -9.94 -11.07 -1.36
C HIS A 56 -9.85 -10.89 -2.88
N LEU A 57 -8.75 -10.34 -3.38
CA LEU A 57 -8.57 -10.06 -4.80
C LEU A 57 -8.48 -11.32 -5.65
N ALA A 58 -7.99 -12.43 -5.11
CA ALA A 58 -7.90 -13.71 -5.81
C ALA A 58 -9.25 -14.20 -6.33
N SER A 59 -10.35 -13.80 -5.71
CA SER A 59 -11.72 -14.18 -6.10
C SER A 59 -12.64 -12.99 -6.34
N ALA A 60 -12.12 -11.77 -6.32
CA ALA A 60 -12.94 -10.55 -6.47
C ALA A 60 -13.42 -10.38 -7.93
N PRO A 61 -14.72 -10.15 -8.15
CA PRO A 61 -15.25 -9.89 -9.48
C PRO A 61 -14.54 -8.70 -10.16
N GLY A 62 -14.15 -8.88 -11.40
CA GLY A 62 -13.46 -7.86 -12.18
C GLY A 62 -12.06 -7.50 -11.66
N GLY A 63 -11.59 -8.12 -10.58
CA GLY A 63 -10.29 -7.81 -9.97
C GLY A 63 -10.22 -6.44 -9.31
N TYR A 64 -11.36 -5.92 -8.81
CA TYR A 64 -11.48 -4.71 -8.00
C TYR A 64 -11.91 -5.08 -6.58
N VAL A 65 -11.62 -4.21 -5.61
CA VAL A 65 -11.92 -4.55 -4.19
C VAL A 65 -13.41 -4.59 -3.88
N ALA A 66 -14.24 -3.89 -4.66
CA ALA A 66 -15.68 -3.85 -4.45
C ALA A 66 -16.46 -3.68 -5.77
N LEU A 67 -17.69 -4.13 -5.77
CA LEU A 67 -18.70 -3.87 -6.81
C LEU A 67 -18.33 -4.36 -8.24
N GLY A 68 -17.20 -5.06 -8.42
CA GLY A 68 -16.78 -5.56 -9.73
C GLY A 68 -16.33 -4.49 -10.74
N HIS A 69 -16.14 -3.25 -10.30
CA HIS A 69 -15.65 -2.14 -11.12
C HIS A 69 -14.83 -1.16 -10.28
N LEU A 70 -14.13 -0.24 -10.93
CA LEU A 70 -13.32 0.78 -10.27
C LEU A 70 -14.18 1.63 -9.33
N THR A 71 -13.72 1.79 -8.08
CA THR A 71 -14.33 2.64 -7.07
C THR A 71 -13.30 3.53 -6.39
N ILE A 72 -13.76 4.47 -5.57
CA ILE A 72 -12.88 5.30 -4.75
C ILE A 72 -12.05 4.49 -3.75
N ALA A 73 -12.50 3.29 -3.39
CA ALA A 73 -11.73 2.39 -2.52
C ALA A 73 -10.45 1.93 -3.20
N ASP A 74 -10.50 1.56 -4.48
CA ASP A 74 -9.31 1.20 -5.26
C ASP A 74 -8.33 2.37 -5.35
N LEU A 75 -8.85 3.57 -5.61
CA LEU A 75 -8.04 4.79 -5.70
C LEU A 75 -7.43 5.20 -4.36
N ALA A 76 -8.07 4.89 -3.24
CA ALA A 76 -7.54 5.14 -1.91
C ALA A 76 -6.46 4.12 -1.51
N ILE A 77 -6.56 2.87 -1.97
CA ILE A 77 -5.63 1.79 -1.64
C ILE A 77 -4.34 1.88 -2.48
N LEU A 78 -4.47 2.15 -3.78
CA LEU A 78 -3.33 2.11 -4.72
C LEU A 78 -2.12 2.95 -4.27
N PRO A 79 -2.25 4.22 -3.85
CA PRO A 79 -1.11 5.02 -3.43
C PRO A 79 -0.33 4.39 -2.28
N TRP A 80 -1.02 3.78 -1.33
CA TRP A 80 -0.37 3.10 -0.20
C TRP A 80 0.39 1.86 -0.63
N LEU A 81 -0.16 1.06 -1.53
CA LEU A 81 0.57 -0.10 -2.09
C LEU A 81 1.84 0.36 -2.82
N LYS A 82 1.76 1.42 -3.60
CA LYS A 82 2.93 1.99 -4.30
C LYS A 82 3.95 2.59 -3.34
N LEU A 83 3.50 3.31 -2.32
CA LEU A 83 4.36 3.92 -1.30
C LEU A 83 5.16 2.88 -0.51
N SER A 84 4.71 1.64 -0.50
CA SER A 84 5.41 0.54 0.18
C SER A 84 6.83 0.30 -0.34
N ALA A 85 7.17 0.77 -1.52
CA ALA A 85 8.54 0.74 -2.04
C ALA A 85 9.54 1.46 -1.11
N LEU A 86 9.09 2.46 -0.33
CA LEU A 86 9.91 3.16 0.65
C LEU A 86 10.31 2.29 1.84
N ALA A 87 9.59 1.20 2.11
CA ALA A 87 9.97 0.22 3.13
C ALA A 87 11.09 -0.73 2.66
N GLY A 88 11.37 -0.76 1.35
CA GLY A 88 12.43 -1.57 0.75
C GLY A 88 12.34 -3.04 1.13
N PRO A 89 13.48 -3.66 1.55
CA PRO A 89 13.53 -5.08 1.86
C PRO A 89 12.80 -5.48 3.16
N ALA A 90 12.28 -4.52 3.92
CA ALA A 90 11.51 -4.79 5.13
C ALA A 90 10.17 -5.47 4.83
N LEU A 91 9.64 -5.31 3.62
CA LEU A 91 8.41 -5.96 3.16
C LEU A 91 8.71 -6.97 2.07
N LYS A 92 7.95 -8.06 2.03
CA LYS A 92 8.02 -9.06 0.97
C LYS A 92 7.67 -8.40 -0.37
N PRO A 93 8.34 -8.79 -1.48
CA PRO A 93 8.01 -8.26 -2.79
C PRO A 93 6.61 -8.70 -3.24
N PHE A 94 5.99 -7.92 -4.13
CA PHE A 94 4.63 -8.19 -4.59
C PHE A 94 4.51 -9.45 -5.45
N ASP A 95 5.59 -10.03 -5.95
CA ASP A 95 5.54 -11.33 -6.62
C ASP A 95 5.05 -12.47 -5.69
N GLN A 96 5.18 -12.29 -4.37
CA GLN A 96 4.60 -13.18 -3.37
C GLN A 96 3.11 -12.93 -3.11
N TYR A 97 2.53 -11.91 -3.72
CA TYR A 97 1.13 -11.53 -3.65
C TYR A 97 0.58 -11.33 -5.07
N PRO A 98 0.42 -12.40 -5.87
CA PRO A 98 0.16 -12.29 -7.31
C PRO A 98 -1.14 -11.55 -7.65
N ALA A 99 -2.20 -11.70 -6.86
CA ALA A 99 -3.45 -10.97 -7.10
C ALA A 99 -3.31 -9.48 -6.79
N VAL A 100 -2.57 -9.12 -5.73
CA VAL A 100 -2.23 -7.72 -5.42
C VAL A 100 -1.33 -7.13 -6.49
N ASP A 101 -0.33 -7.87 -6.96
CA ASP A 101 0.56 -7.41 -8.04
C ASP A 101 -0.21 -7.13 -9.33
N ALA A 102 -1.09 -8.03 -9.73
CA ALA A 102 -1.96 -7.85 -10.89
C ALA A 102 -2.90 -6.65 -10.72
N TYR A 103 -3.43 -6.46 -9.52
CA TYR A 103 -4.29 -5.33 -9.16
C TYR A 103 -3.54 -3.99 -9.30
N ILE A 104 -2.33 -3.88 -8.77
CA ILE A 104 -1.51 -2.67 -8.91
C ILE A 104 -1.25 -2.36 -10.38
N LYS A 105 -0.82 -3.35 -11.16
CA LYS A 105 -0.55 -3.19 -12.59
C LYS A 105 -1.78 -2.76 -13.38
N LYS A 106 -2.93 -3.34 -13.05
CA LYS A 106 -4.21 -3.01 -13.67
C LYS A 106 -4.60 -1.56 -13.42
N LEU A 107 -4.53 -1.11 -12.17
CA LEU A 107 -4.88 0.27 -11.80
C LEU A 107 -3.87 1.28 -12.38
N ASP A 108 -2.59 0.97 -12.34
CA ASP A 108 -1.55 1.83 -12.92
C ASP A 108 -1.68 2.00 -14.44
N ALA A 109 -2.27 1.03 -15.14
CA ALA A 109 -2.51 1.10 -16.58
C ALA A 109 -3.69 2.01 -16.97
N LEU A 110 -4.52 2.43 -16.00
CA LEU A 110 -5.66 3.30 -16.27
C LEU A 110 -5.18 4.71 -16.66
N PRO A 111 -5.66 5.28 -17.79
CA PRO A 111 -5.23 6.61 -18.24
C PRO A 111 -5.48 7.70 -17.20
N GLU A 112 -6.60 7.63 -16.48
CA GLU A 112 -6.97 8.57 -15.42
C GLU A 112 -5.99 8.54 -14.26
N VAL A 113 -5.54 7.36 -13.85
CA VAL A 113 -4.55 7.16 -12.80
C VAL A 113 -3.20 7.71 -13.24
N GLN A 114 -2.78 7.40 -14.45
CA GLN A 114 -1.52 7.93 -15.00
C GLN A 114 -1.55 9.46 -15.08
N ALA A 115 -2.65 10.04 -15.53
CA ALA A 115 -2.81 11.48 -15.62
C ALA A 115 -2.75 12.15 -14.23
N ALA A 116 -3.38 11.54 -13.22
CA ALA A 116 -3.35 12.03 -11.84
C ALA A 116 -1.93 12.02 -11.27
N TYR A 117 -1.18 10.93 -11.45
CA TYR A 117 0.20 10.83 -10.97
C TYR A 117 1.13 11.84 -11.66
N LYS A 118 0.97 12.08 -12.97
CA LYS A 118 1.74 13.11 -13.67
C LYS A 118 1.52 14.51 -13.12
N LYS A 119 0.31 14.82 -12.67
CA LYS A 119 -0.01 16.13 -12.06
C LYS A 119 0.47 16.22 -10.61
N ALA A 120 0.52 15.10 -9.89
CA ALA A 120 0.92 15.07 -8.48
C ALA A 120 2.43 15.18 -8.29
N VAL A 121 3.23 14.79 -9.27
CA VAL A 121 4.68 14.94 -9.22
C VAL A 121 5.04 16.37 -9.67
N PRO A 122 5.61 17.21 -8.78
CA PRO A 122 6.10 18.51 -9.19
C PRO A 122 7.13 18.35 -10.30
N PRO A 123 7.16 19.23 -11.31
CA PRO A 123 8.23 19.21 -12.30
C PRO A 123 9.59 19.36 -11.60
N PRO A 124 10.64 18.70 -12.10
CA PRO A 124 11.99 18.88 -11.55
C PRO A 124 12.36 20.35 -11.56
N GLN A 125 12.78 20.83 -10.41
CA GLN A 125 13.30 22.21 -10.25
C GLN A 125 14.69 22.30 -10.85
#